data_db6be433b982adcbc5de11554826259a
#
_entry.id   db6be433b982adcbc5de11554826259a
#
_cell.length_a   1.000
_cell.length_b   1.000
_cell.length_c   1.000
_cell.angle_alpha   90.00
_cell.angle_beta   90.00
_cell.angle_gamma   90.00
#
_symmetry.space_group_name_H-M   'P 1'
#
loop_
_entity.id
_entity.type
_entity.pdbx_description
1 polymer ?
#
loop_
_entity_poly.entity_id
_entity_poly.type
_entity_poly.pdbx_seq_one_letter_code
_entity_poly.pdbx_strand_id
1 'polypeptide(L)'
;MSLMDIKAQIEAFEKRQKNIAIAYGGDGEILRVVKQTGGKKAIIPFRNYALCDEHAGRLESFLSCKEDQKDLEMTRCPFIEWKKVILSDVDTVSGSKIKMFVPVMSASEEIKGKGIAEIAIKSADITEALRFNVYVDDKLYLKNVISDGAIVSTVYGATGYFKSIARCIFNGSNIGIAFIAPTQGINNLILDCKSRIRFEFLRNFEIVVSADKTYQRLNVYRNECIEVSEIPDAVSIFGLSEFHCFKCREKRHSVVENGNVI
;
A
#
# COMPACT_ATOMS: atom_id res chain seq x y z
N MET A 1 -26.34 -7.70 19.01
CA MET A 1 -26.74 -7.02 17.76
C MET A 1 -26.33 -7.85 16.56
N SER A 2 -27.16 -8.02 15.55
CA SER A 2 -26.78 -8.78 14.35
C SER A 2 -25.83 -7.96 13.46
N LEU A 3 -25.05 -8.64 12.60
CA LEU A 3 -24.18 -7.94 11.64
C LEU A 3 -24.97 -7.04 10.67
N MET A 4 -26.23 -7.41 10.38
CA MET A 4 -27.13 -6.60 9.55
C MET A 4 -27.51 -5.30 10.24
N ASP A 5 -27.78 -5.34 11.56
CA ASP A 5 -28.13 -4.16 12.35
C ASP A 5 -26.96 -3.18 12.42
N ILE A 6 -25.73 -3.71 12.56
CA ILE A 6 -24.50 -2.90 12.56
C ILE A 6 -24.32 -2.16 11.23
N LYS A 7 -24.48 -2.86 10.11
CA LYS A 7 -24.36 -2.26 8.77
C LYS A 7 -25.39 -1.15 8.55
N ALA A 8 -26.64 -1.37 8.94
CA ALA A 8 -27.69 -0.38 8.82
C ALA A 8 -27.40 0.89 9.65
N GLN A 9 -26.82 0.72 10.86
CA GLN A 9 -26.41 1.85 11.70
C GLN A 9 -25.24 2.63 11.11
N ILE A 10 -24.24 1.93 10.56
CA ILE A 10 -23.10 2.55 9.86
C ILE A 10 -23.61 3.38 8.67
N GLU A 11 -24.46 2.80 7.83
CA GLU A 11 -25.03 3.52 6.68
C GLU A 11 -25.84 4.76 7.10
N ALA A 12 -26.63 4.66 8.17
CA ALA A 12 -27.36 5.80 8.71
C ALA A 12 -26.43 6.89 9.25
N PHE A 13 -25.33 6.50 9.88
CA PHE A 13 -24.30 7.44 10.35
C PHE A 13 -23.59 8.13 9.17
N GLU A 14 -23.13 7.40 8.18
CA GLU A 14 -22.43 7.94 7.01
C GLU A 14 -23.32 8.85 6.15
N LYS A 15 -24.62 8.60 6.11
CA LYS A 15 -25.59 9.53 5.48
C LYS A 15 -25.68 10.87 6.18
N ARG A 16 -25.53 10.89 7.53
CA ARG A 16 -25.52 12.12 8.32
C ARG A 16 -24.16 12.82 8.25
N GLN A 17 -23.08 12.04 8.26
CA GLN A 17 -21.68 12.52 8.29
C GLN A 17 -21.02 12.28 6.93
N LYS A 18 -21.34 13.13 5.94
CA LYS A 18 -20.96 12.93 4.52
C LYS A 18 -19.45 12.79 4.26
N ASN A 19 -18.62 13.39 5.15
CA ASN A 19 -17.16 13.43 5.00
C ASN A 19 -16.44 12.29 5.70
N ILE A 20 -17.17 11.35 6.31
CA ILE A 20 -16.63 10.24 7.08
C ILE A 20 -17.08 8.92 6.46
N ALA A 21 -16.21 7.93 6.57
CA ALA A 21 -16.51 6.55 6.26
C ALA A 21 -16.02 5.65 7.40
N ILE A 22 -16.79 4.63 7.74
CA ILE A 22 -16.46 3.67 8.80
C ILE A 22 -15.90 2.40 8.17
N ALA A 23 -14.71 1.99 8.61
CA ALA A 23 -14.13 0.70 8.28
C ALA A 23 -14.34 -0.28 9.44
N TYR A 24 -15.31 -1.21 9.31
CA TYR A 24 -15.64 -2.19 10.35
C TYR A 24 -15.07 -3.57 10.00
N GLY A 25 -13.93 -3.90 10.57
CA GLY A 25 -13.24 -5.16 10.28
C GLY A 25 -11.75 -5.15 10.60
N GLY A 26 -10.91 -5.71 9.73
CA GLY A 26 -9.46 -5.71 9.81
C GLY A 26 -8.81 -4.64 8.92
N ASP A 27 -7.47 -4.68 8.82
CA ASP A 27 -6.70 -3.75 7.97
C ASP A 27 -7.17 -3.79 6.50
N GLY A 28 -7.54 -4.97 6.00
CA GLY A 28 -8.09 -5.12 4.66
C GLY A 28 -9.41 -4.39 4.44
N GLU A 29 -10.18 -4.11 5.50
CA GLU A 29 -11.41 -3.33 5.41
C GLU A 29 -11.11 -1.84 5.30
N ILE A 30 -10.09 -1.34 5.99
CA ILE A 30 -9.61 0.03 5.82
C ILE A 30 -9.24 0.27 4.35
N LEU A 31 -8.42 -0.62 3.76
CA LEU A 31 -8.02 -0.51 2.35
C LEU A 31 -9.22 -0.57 1.39
N ARG A 32 -10.24 -1.39 1.70
CA ARG A 32 -11.48 -1.46 0.93
C ARG A 32 -12.23 -0.12 0.94
N VAL A 33 -12.36 0.49 2.12
CA VAL A 33 -13.04 1.79 2.29
C VAL A 33 -12.23 2.90 1.62
N VAL A 34 -10.90 2.91 1.74
CA VAL A 34 -10.03 3.85 1.00
C VAL A 34 -10.30 3.76 -0.50
N LYS A 35 -10.32 2.54 -1.06
CA LYS A 35 -10.60 2.31 -2.48
C LYS A 35 -11.97 2.85 -2.87
N GLN A 36 -13.01 2.56 -2.10
CA GLN A 36 -14.39 2.97 -2.40
C GLN A 36 -14.59 4.50 -2.34
N THR A 37 -13.91 5.15 -1.41
CA THR A 37 -14.02 6.61 -1.23
C THR A 37 -13.02 7.40 -2.07
N GLY A 38 -12.05 6.72 -2.69
CA GLY A 38 -10.91 7.35 -3.37
C GLY A 38 -10.03 8.17 -2.43
N GLY A 39 -10.09 7.92 -1.11
CA GLY A 39 -9.42 8.69 -0.07
C GLY A 39 -10.05 10.07 0.22
N LYS A 40 -11.20 10.39 -0.37
CA LYS A 40 -11.88 11.69 -0.22
C LYS A 40 -12.61 11.85 1.12
N LYS A 41 -12.81 10.76 1.85
CA LYS A 41 -13.44 10.77 3.16
C LYS A 41 -12.42 10.43 4.25
N ALA A 42 -12.59 11.02 5.41
CA ALA A 42 -11.90 10.60 6.62
C ALA A 42 -12.40 9.20 7.02
N ILE A 43 -11.51 8.33 7.47
CA ILE A 43 -11.84 6.95 7.81
C ILE A 43 -11.71 6.75 9.31
N ILE A 44 -12.71 6.10 9.91
CA ILE A 44 -12.68 5.68 11.30
C ILE A 44 -12.76 4.16 11.34
N PRO A 45 -11.67 3.45 11.73
CA PRO A 45 -11.65 2.01 11.77
C PRO A 45 -12.15 1.47 13.10
N PHE A 46 -12.95 0.42 13.03
CA PHE A 46 -13.40 -0.38 14.18
C PHE A 46 -13.11 -1.85 13.93
N ARG A 47 -12.54 -2.54 14.92
CA ARG A 47 -12.35 -3.99 14.87
C ARG A 47 -13.68 -4.71 15.03
N ASN A 48 -13.83 -5.84 14.31
CA ASN A 48 -14.94 -6.76 14.52
C ASN A 48 -14.78 -7.46 15.90
N TYR A 49 -15.90 -7.71 16.58
CA TYR A 49 -16.01 -8.24 17.94
C TYR A 49 -15.23 -9.52 18.23
N ALA A 50 -15.04 -10.38 17.22
CA ALA A 50 -14.46 -11.71 17.41
C ALA A 50 -13.02 -11.71 17.94
N LEU A 51 -12.34 -10.56 17.98
CA LEU A 51 -10.90 -10.51 18.26
C LEU A 51 -10.53 -9.86 19.60
N CYS A 52 -11.33 -8.96 20.15
CA CYS A 52 -10.95 -8.23 21.36
C CYS A 52 -12.15 -7.60 22.09
N ASP A 53 -12.32 -7.93 23.36
CA ASP A 53 -13.41 -7.40 24.19
C ASP A 53 -13.30 -5.87 24.40
N GLU A 54 -12.08 -5.32 24.37
CA GLU A 54 -11.85 -3.86 24.46
C GLU A 54 -12.43 -3.10 23.27
N HIS A 55 -12.57 -3.75 22.12
CA HIS A 55 -13.19 -3.16 20.94
C HIS A 55 -14.70 -3.46 20.89
N ALA A 56 -15.19 -4.38 21.75
CA ALA A 56 -16.61 -4.63 21.88
C ALA A 56 -17.32 -3.38 22.42
N GLY A 57 -18.41 -2.97 21.78
CA GLY A 57 -19.17 -1.79 22.18
C GLY A 57 -18.61 -0.44 21.73
N ARG A 58 -17.31 -0.34 21.33
CA ARG A 58 -16.76 0.96 20.87
C ARG A 58 -17.50 1.53 19.66
N LEU A 59 -17.84 0.70 18.69
CA LEU A 59 -18.61 1.15 17.54
C LEU A 59 -20.00 1.64 17.95
N GLU A 60 -20.71 0.90 18.82
CA GLU A 60 -22.04 1.28 19.31
C GLU A 60 -21.99 2.58 20.10
N SER A 61 -21.00 2.71 20.99
CA SER A 61 -20.74 3.95 21.73
C SER A 61 -20.48 5.11 20.79
N PHE A 62 -19.63 4.94 19.81
CA PHE A 62 -19.31 5.96 18.82
C PHE A 62 -20.53 6.37 17.97
N LEU A 63 -21.33 5.39 17.50
CA LEU A 63 -22.51 5.66 16.68
C LEU A 63 -23.65 6.34 17.48
N SER A 64 -23.70 6.11 18.80
CA SER A 64 -24.69 6.72 19.71
C SER A 64 -24.24 8.08 20.28
N CYS A 65 -22.94 8.35 20.33
CA CYS A 65 -22.41 9.63 20.81
C CYS A 65 -22.81 10.78 19.88
N LYS A 66 -23.36 11.84 20.50
CA LYS A 66 -23.63 13.11 19.83
C LYS A 66 -22.39 14.02 19.80
N GLU A 67 -21.31 13.61 20.47
CA GLU A 67 -20.08 14.37 20.62
C GLU A 67 -19.14 14.20 19.44
N ASP A 68 -18.51 15.31 19.07
CA ASP A 68 -17.59 15.42 17.95
C ASP A 68 -16.36 14.49 18.11
N GLN A 69 -15.84 14.01 16.99
CA GLN A 69 -14.65 13.18 16.80
C GLN A 69 -13.33 13.80 17.34
N LYS A 70 -13.42 14.83 18.17
CA LYS A 70 -12.29 15.69 18.58
C LYS A 70 -11.22 14.96 19.38
N ASP A 71 -11.55 13.80 19.94
CA ASP A 71 -10.63 13.05 20.83
C ASP A 71 -9.86 11.93 20.11
N LEU A 72 -10.13 11.67 18.82
CA LEU A 72 -9.41 10.65 18.07
C LEU A 72 -8.17 11.24 17.39
N GLU A 73 -7.02 10.65 17.65
CA GLU A 73 -5.78 10.99 16.96
C GLU A 73 -5.92 10.78 15.46
N MET A 74 -5.59 11.82 14.68
CA MET A 74 -5.59 11.74 13.22
C MET A 74 -4.23 11.30 12.69
N THR A 75 -4.21 10.20 11.97
CA THR A 75 -3.05 9.74 11.20
C THR A 75 -3.26 10.09 9.73
N ARG A 76 -2.34 10.83 9.14
CA ARG A 76 -2.32 11.11 7.71
C ARG A 76 -1.52 10.02 7.01
N CYS A 77 -2.20 9.24 6.16
CA CYS A 77 -1.58 8.18 5.36
C CYS A 77 -1.40 8.66 3.92
N PRO A 78 -0.17 8.94 3.46
CA PRO A 78 0.08 9.38 2.09
C PRO A 78 -0.22 8.25 1.11
N PHE A 79 -0.64 8.60 -0.11
CA PHE A 79 -0.67 7.67 -1.22
C PHE A 79 0.72 7.55 -1.84
N ILE A 80 1.06 6.33 -2.23
CA ILE A 80 2.10 6.06 -3.22
C ILE A 80 1.42 5.71 -4.55
N GLU A 81 1.96 6.25 -5.63
CA GLU A 81 1.50 5.99 -6.99
C GLU A 81 2.55 5.17 -7.74
N TRP A 82 2.12 4.22 -8.55
CA TRP A 82 2.96 3.62 -9.56
C TRP A 82 2.51 4.07 -10.94
N LYS A 83 3.46 4.22 -11.86
CA LYS A 83 3.21 4.48 -13.27
C LYS A 83 4.22 3.76 -14.14
N LYS A 84 3.81 3.41 -15.36
CA LYS A 84 4.71 2.85 -16.36
C LYS A 84 5.44 4.00 -17.06
N VAL A 85 6.76 3.93 -17.11
CA VAL A 85 7.63 4.91 -17.78
C VAL A 85 8.61 4.20 -18.70
N ILE A 86 9.15 4.91 -19.67
CA ILE A 86 10.17 4.42 -20.58
C ILE A 86 11.40 5.33 -20.49
N LEU A 87 12.59 4.74 -20.49
CA LEU A 87 13.83 5.48 -20.61
C LEU A 87 14.08 5.79 -22.09
N SER A 88 13.93 7.02 -22.47
CA SER A 88 14.12 7.50 -23.85
C SER A 88 15.13 8.63 -23.95
N ASP A 89 15.74 8.77 -25.11
CA ASP A 89 16.53 9.92 -25.45
C ASP A 89 15.61 11.10 -25.78
N VAL A 90 15.80 12.21 -25.09
CA VAL A 90 15.03 13.44 -25.31
C VAL A 90 15.99 14.50 -25.85
N ASP A 91 15.63 15.09 -26.98
CA ASP A 91 16.39 16.20 -27.57
C ASP A 91 16.19 17.47 -26.73
N THR A 92 17.29 18.11 -26.34
CA THR A 92 17.26 19.38 -25.61
C THR A 92 17.27 20.54 -26.59
N VAL A 93 16.86 21.72 -26.11
CA VAL A 93 16.90 22.98 -26.90
C VAL A 93 18.33 23.32 -27.37
N SER A 94 19.35 22.78 -26.69
CA SER A 94 20.78 22.93 -27.06
C SER A 94 21.25 21.90 -28.10
N GLY A 95 20.37 21.03 -28.61
CA GLY A 95 20.70 19.97 -29.56
C GLY A 95 21.41 18.76 -28.96
N SER A 96 21.57 18.70 -27.63
CA SER A 96 22.12 17.56 -26.91
C SER A 96 21.00 16.55 -26.63
N LYS A 97 21.31 15.24 -26.72
CA LYS A 97 20.40 14.19 -26.27
C LYS A 97 20.65 13.88 -24.80
N ILE A 98 19.60 13.92 -24.01
CA ILE A 98 19.62 13.45 -22.63
C ILE A 98 18.66 12.29 -22.44
N LYS A 99 19.00 11.35 -21.58
CA LYS A 99 18.12 10.25 -21.21
C LYS A 99 17.18 10.71 -20.12
N MET A 100 15.88 10.55 -20.36
CA MET A 100 14.83 10.87 -19.38
C MET A 100 13.83 9.73 -19.28
N PHE A 101 13.25 9.59 -18.08
CA PHE A 101 12.12 8.70 -17.87
C PHE A 101 10.84 9.45 -18.23
N VAL A 102 10.11 8.97 -19.22
CA VAL A 102 8.86 9.57 -19.72
C VAL A 102 7.69 8.62 -19.49
N PRO A 103 6.49 9.13 -19.15
CA PRO A 103 5.31 8.28 -18.94
C PRO A 103 4.93 7.50 -20.21
N VAL A 104 4.51 6.26 -20.05
CA VAL A 104 3.91 5.46 -21.11
C VAL A 104 2.40 5.69 -21.10
N MET A 105 1.89 6.18 -22.22
CA MET A 105 0.47 6.45 -22.39
C MET A 105 -0.24 5.26 -23.01
N SER A 106 -1.46 4.97 -22.53
CA SER A 106 -2.40 4.04 -23.16
C SER A 106 -3.60 4.82 -23.65
N ALA A 107 -3.80 4.84 -24.97
CA ALA A 107 -4.82 5.66 -25.64
C ALA A 107 -4.63 7.17 -25.37
N SER A 108 -5.11 7.70 -24.27
CA SER A 108 -4.93 9.10 -23.85
C SER A 108 -4.57 9.22 -22.37
N GLU A 109 -4.30 8.11 -21.69
CA GLU A 109 -4.07 8.08 -20.23
C GLU A 109 -2.76 7.40 -19.88
N GLU A 110 -2.13 7.85 -18.79
CA GLU A 110 -0.98 7.17 -18.18
C GLU A 110 -1.42 5.81 -17.61
N ILE A 111 -0.58 4.78 -17.80
CA ILE A 111 -0.76 3.49 -17.14
C ILE A 111 -0.25 3.62 -15.71
N LYS A 112 -1.18 3.70 -14.74
CA LYS A 112 -0.86 3.99 -13.34
C LYS A 112 -1.89 3.43 -12.35
N GLY A 113 -1.54 3.46 -11.07
CA GLY A 113 -2.43 3.15 -9.95
C GLY A 113 -1.87 3.63 -8.64
N LYS A 114 -2.70 3.76 -7.60
CA LYS A 114 -2.28 4.24 -6.28
C LYS A 114 -2.82 3.41 -5.13
N GLY A 115 -2.08 3.39 -4.03
CA GLY A 115 -2.44 2.75 -2.77
C GLY A 115 -1.85 3.48 -1.57
N ILE A 116 -2.31 3.18 -0.38
CA ILE A 116 -1.78 3.75 0.88
C ILE A 116 -0.86 2.78 1.63
N ALA A 117 -0.96 1.48 1.36
CA ALA A 117 -0.14 0.48 2.04
C ALA A 117 1.08 0.10 1.20
N GLU A 118 0.85 -0.42 -0.01
CA GLU A 118 1.94 -0.99 -0.80
C GLU A 118 1.63 -1.06 -2.30
N ILE A 119 2.70 -0.98 -3.08
CA ILE A 119 2.72 -1.36 -4.48
C ILE A 119 3.55 -2.65 -4.58
N ALA A 120 2.97 -3.73 -5.10
CA ALA A 120 3.70 -4.95 -5.36
C ALA A 120 3.79 -5.20 -6.87
N ILE A 121 5.01 -5.50 -7.34
CA ILE A 121 5.33 -5.83 -8.72
C ILE A 121 5.77 -7.29 -8.72
N LYS A 122 5.08 -8.14 -9.47
CA LYS A 122 5.36 -9.58 -9.53
C LYS A 122 5.38 -10.07 -10.97
N SER A 123 6.11 -11.18 -11.22
CA SER A 123 5.91 -11.92 -12.45
C SER A 123 4.47 -12.43 -12.54
N ALA A 124 3.88 -12.36 -13.72
CA ALA A 124 2.58 -12.98 -13.99
C ALA A 124 2.74 -14.49 -14.22
N ASP A 125 3.92 -14.94 -14.63
CA ASP A 125 4.31 -16.34 -14.72
C ASP A 125 5.04 -16.76 -13.44
N ILE A 126 4.46 -17.72 -12.71
CA ILE A 126 5.02 -18.24 -11.45
C ILE A 126 6.33 -19.01 -11.63
N THR A 127 6.67 -19.39 -12.85
CA THR A 127 7.89 -20.13 -13.20
C THR A 127 9.04 -19.22 -13.64
N GLU A 128 8.77 -17.91 -13.81
CA GLU A 128 9.74 -16.97 -14.32
C GLU A 128 10.06 -15.85 -13.31
N ALA A 129 11.34 -15.75 -12.93
CA ALA A 129 11.83 -14.64 -12.12
C ALA A 129 12.06 -13.39 -12.97
N LEU A 130 11.65 -12.24 -12.46
CA LEU A 130 11.90 -10.93 -13.07
C LEU A 130 13.40 -10.58 -13.03
N ARG A 131 13.84 -9.81 -14.02
CA ARG A 131 15.18 -9.23 -14.07
C ARG A 131 15.09 -7.73 -14.28
N PHE A 132 15.60 -6.97 -13.32
CA PHE A 132 15.48 -5.51 -13.34
C PHE A 132 16.67 -4.82 -12.66
N ASN A 133 16.89 -3.57 -13.03
CA ASN A 133 17.72 -2.63 -12.28
C ASN A 133 16.80 -1.81 -11.35
N VAL A 134 17.33 -1.37 -10.22
CA VAL A 134 16.63 -0.45 -9.31
C VAL A 134 17.35 0.89 -9.31
N TYR A 135 16.60 1.94 -9.62
CA TYR A 135 17.04 3.31 -9.51
C TYR A 135 16.36 3.99 -8.33
N VAL A 136 17.10 4.80 -7.61
CA VAL A 136 16.61 5.69 -6.56
C VAL A 136 17.04 7.11 -6.93
N ASP A 137 16.07 8.01 -7.07
CA ASP A 137 16.32 9.43 -7.44
C ASP A 137 17.22 9.57 -8.68
N ASP A 138 16.89 8.85 -9.74
CA ASP A 138 17.58 8.77 -11.03
C ASP A 138 18.97 8.11 -11.00
N LYS A 139 19.45 7.65 -9.82
CA LYS A 139 20.74 6.97 -9.69
C LYS A 139 20.54 5.47 -9.68
N LEU A 140 21.35 4.74 -10.44
CA LEU A 140 21.38 3.27 -10.40
C LEU A 140 21.87 2.82 -9.02
N TYR A 141 20.98 2.15 -8.28
CA TYR A 141 21.24 1.68 -6.92
C TYR A 141 21.55 0.17 -6.87
N LEU A 142 20.72 -0.65 -7.54
CA LEU A 142 20.96 -2.08 -7.69
C LEU A 142 20.93 -2.46 -9.15
N LYS A 143 21.88 -3.30 -9.57
CA LYS A 143 22.02 -3.75 -10.96
C LYS A 143 21.71 -5.22 -11.08
N ASN A 144 20.92 -5.59 -12.10
CA ASN A 144 20.62 -6.98 -12.47
C ASN A 144 20.04 -7.79 -11.31
N VAL A 145 19.05 -7.26 -10.61
CA VAL A 145 18.30 -7.99 -9.59
C VAL A 145 17.50 -9.10 -10.26
N ILE A 146 17.58 -10.31 -9.71
CA ILE A 146 16.78 -11.48 -10.12
C ILE A 146 15.91 -11.86 -8.94
N SER A 147 14.58 -11.76 -9.10
CA SER A 147 13.62 -11.92 -8.01
C SER A 147 12.24 -12.20 -8.59
N ASP A 148 11.38 -12.91 -7.86
CA ASP A 148 9.98 -13.12 -8.25
C ASP A 148 9.16 -11.82 -8.25
N GLY A 149 9.71 -10.76 -7.65
CA GLY A 149 9.11 -9.45 -7.63
C GLY A 149 9.69 -8.52 -6.57
N ALA A 150 9.08 -7.37 -6.43
CA ALA A 150 9.42 -6.38 -5.41
C ALA A 150 8.16 -5.75 -4.81
N ILE A 151 8.27 -5.27 -3.57
CA ILE A 151 7.23 -4.52 -2.88
C ILE A 151 7.82 -3.18 -2.47
N VAL A 152 7.10 -2.11 -2.78
CA VAL A 152 7.35 -0.78 -2.25
C VAL A 152 6.24 -0.48 -1.26
N SER A 153 6.58 -0.24 0.01
CA SER A 153 5.63 -0.10 1.11
C SER A 153 5.76 1.25 1.78
N THR A 154 4.63 1.85 2.14
CA THR A 154 4.56 2.98 3.05
C THR A 154 4.72 2.51 4.51
N VAL A 155 4.83 3.45 5.45
CA VAL A 155 4.79 3.15 6.90
C VAL A 155 3.49 2.44 7.29
N TYR A 156 2.36 2.78 6.67
CA TYR A 156 1.09 2.10 6.92
C TYR A 156 1.16 0.61 6.53
N GLY A 157 1.76 0.29 5.38
CA GLY A 157 1.94 -1.09 4.88
C GLY A 157 3.10 -1.85 5.54
N ALA A 158 3.98 -1.16 6.30
CA ALA A 158 5.20 -1.76 6.85
C ALA A 158 4.96 -2.96 7.77
N THR A 159 3.78 -3.05 8.41
CA THR A 159 3.39 -4.17 9.28
C THR A 159 2.70 -5.32 8.52
N GLY A 160 2.39 -5.13 7.25
CA GLY A 160 1.68 -6.07 6.37
C GLY A 160 2.62 -6.97 5.56
N TYR A 161 2.44 -6.95 4.24
CA TYR A 161 3.19 -7.81 3.31
C TYR A 161 4.70 -7.50 3.31
N PHE A 162 5.08 -6.21 3.48
CA PHE A 162 6.48 -5.84 3.64
C PHE A 162 7.13 -6.63 4.79
N LYS A 163 6.53 -6.63 6.00
CA LYS A 163 7.05 -7.38 7.15
C LYS A 163 7.18 -8.86 6.86
N SER A 164 6.27 -9.47 6.13
CA SER A 164 6.29 -10.91 5.84
C SER A 164 7.51 -11.31 5.01
N ILE A 165 8.02 -10.40 4.17
CA ILE A 165 9.19 -10.60 3.31
C ILE A 165 10.46 -10.09 4.01
N ALA A 166 10.45 -8.82 4.44
CA ALA A 166 11.61 -8.13 4.98
C ALA A 166 12.01 -8.58 6.39
N ARG A 167 11.09 -9.23 7.13
CA ARG A 167 11.24 -9.63 8.54
C ARG A 167 11.52 -8.47 9.50
N CYS A 168 11.30 -7.25 9.06
CA CYS A 168 11.41 -6.02 9.85
C CYS A 168 10.23 -5.10 9.56
N ILE A 169 10.13 -4.03 10.33
CA ILE A 169 9.19 -2.92 10.12
C ILE A 169 9.97 -1.62 10.17
N PHE A 170 9.40 -0.57 9.65
CA PHE A 170 9.94 0.79 9.72
C PHE A 170 8.84 1.78 10.09
N ASN A 171 9.24 2.97 10.51
CA ASN A 171 8.38 4.09 10.92
C ASN A 171 8.94 5.41 10.41
N GLY A 172 8.33 6.53 10.82
CA GLY A 172 8.74 7.87 10.39
C GLY A 172 8.34 8.18 8.94
N SER A 173 9.01 9.14 8.34
CA SER A 173 8.77 9.55 6.95
C SER A 173 9.61 8.69 5.98
N ASN A 174 9.30 7.40 5.92
CA ASN A 174 10.08 6.43 5.15
C ASN A 174 9.21 5.62 4.18
N ILE A 175 9.87 5.09 3.14
CA ILE A 175 9.33 4.11 2.21
C ILE A 175 10.27 2.89 2.18
N GLY A 176 9.70 1.69 2.18
CA GLY A 176 10.48 0.46 2.22
C GLY A 176 10.41 -0.31 0.90
N ILE A 177 11.53 -0.89 0.45
CA ILE A 177 11.58 -1.83 -0.67
C ILE A 177 11.95 -3.21 -0.13
N ALA A 178 11.15 -4.21 -0.43
CA ALA A 178 11.45 -5.62 -0.15
C ALA A 178 11.41 -6.44 -1.44
N PHE A 179 12.37 -7.36 -1.60
CA PHE A 179 12.48 -8.23 -2.78
C PHE A 179 11.91 -9.61 -2.47
N ILE A 180 11.05 -10.12 -3.37
CA ILE A 180 10.38 -11.41 -3.20
C ILE A 180 11.30 -12.51 -3.73
N ALA A 181 11.76 -13.39 -2.85
CA ALA A 181 12.65 -14.50 -3.21
C ALA A 181 13.83 -14.11 -4.14
N PRO A 182 14.65 -13.09 -3.77
CA PRO A 182 15.78 -12.69 -4.59
C PRO A 182 16.82 -13.83 -4.64
N THR A 183 17.39 -14.08 -5.81
CA THR A 183 18.44 -15.12 -5.97
C THR A 183 19.80 -14.67 -5.44
N GLN A 184 20.01 -13.37 -5.31
CA GLN A 184 21.19 -12.75 -4.70
C GLN A 184 20.90 -12.36 -3.25
N GLY A 185 21.91 -12.27 -2.42
CA GLY A 185 21.82 -11.77 -1.05
C GLY A 185 21.56 -10.26 -0.98
N ILE A 186 20.42 -9.84 -1.53
CA ILE A 186 20.04 -8.42 -1.59
C ILE A 186 19.29 -8.06 -0.30
N ASN A 187 19.73 -7.01 0.38
CA ASN A 187 19.04 -6.47 1.55
C ASN A 187 17.82 -5.64 1.13
N ASN A 188 16.80 -5.63 2.00
CA ASN A 188 15.70 -4.70 1.89
C ASN A 188 16.20 -3.27 2.12
N LEU A 189 15.53 -2.30 1.51
CA LEU A 189 15.92 -0.89 1.57
C LEU A 189 14.86 -0.10 2.34
N ILE A 190 15.31 0.84 3.15
CA ILE A 190 14.47 1.86 3.78
C ILE A 190 15.00 3.21 3.31
N LEU A 191 14.16 3.98 2.66
CA LEU A 191 14.50 5.24 2.00
C LEU A 191 13.61 6.36 2.54
N ASP A 192 13.96 7.61 2.24
CA ASP A 192 13.08 8.75 2.49
C ASP A 192 11.79 8.58 1.68
N CYS A 193 10.62 8.94 2.24
CA CYS A 193 9.33 8.79 1.58
C CYS A 193 9.22 9.59 0.28
N LYS A 194 10.01 10.65 0.11
CA LYS A 194 10.07 11.45 -1.11
C LYS A 194 10.91 10.84 -2.22
N SER A 195 11.63 9.74 -1.93
CA SER A 195 12.45 9.06 -2.93
C SER A 195 11.59 8.52 -4.06
N ARG A 196 12.07 8.68 -5.28
CA ARG A 196 11.48 8.15 -6.50
C ARG A 196 12.19 6.85 -6.88
N ILE A 197 11.44 5.76 -6.89
CA ILE A 197 11.96 4.41 -7.09
C ILE A 197 11.55 3.93 -8.47
N ARG A 198 12.51 3.39 -9.26
CA ARG A 198 12.21 2.79 -10.57
C ARG A 198 12.79 1.40 -10.70
N PHE A 199 12.00 0.51 -11.25
CA PHE A 199 12.35 -0.85 -11.62
C PHE A 199 12.44 -0.90 -13.15
N GLU A 200 13.65 -0.84 -13.71
CA GLU A 200 13.91 -0.94 -15.15
C GLU A 200 14.04 -2.41 -15.54
N PHE A 201 13.15 -2.91 -16.40
CA PHE A 201 13.18 -4.30 -16.83
C PHE A 201 14.25 -4.57 -17.88
N LEU A 202 15.02 -5.64 -17.68
CA LEU A 202 16.12 -6.02 -18.55
C LEU A 202 15.71 -6.99 -19.66
N ARG A 203 14.48 -7.50 -19.59
CA ARG A 203 13.83 -8.39 -20.56
C ARG A 203 12.36 -8.03 -20.68
N ASN A 204 11.68 -8.67 -21.65
CA ASN A 204 10.25 -8.60 -21.77
C ASN A 204 9.59 -9.54 -20.76
N PHE A 205 8.57 -9.05 -20.06
CA PHE A 205 7.81 -9.82 -19.08
C PHE A 205 6.32 -9.46 -19.17
N GLU A 206 5.48 -10.41 -18.81
CA GLU A 206 4.14 -10.09 -18.33
C GLU A 206 4.21 -9.96 -16.80
N ILE A 207 3.75 -8.83 -16.28
CA ILE A 207 3.80 -8.53 -14.84
C ILE A 207 2.40 -8.24 -14.29
N VAL A 208 2.25 -8.46 -13.00
CA VAL A 208 1.12 -7.97 -12.22
C VAL A 208 1.63 -6.85 -11.30
N VAL A 209 1.07 -5.66 -11.44
CA VAL A 209 1.29 -4.56 -10.50
C VAL A 209 0.04 -4.39 -9.67
N SER A 210 0.16 -4.54 -8.36
CA SER A 210 -0.94 -4.33 -7.43
C SER A 210 -0.70 -3.09 -6.56
N ALA A 211 -1.79 -2.37 -6.28
CA ALA A 211 -1.83 -1.26 -5.35
C ALA A 211 -2.94 -1.58 -4.34
N ASP A 212 -2.58 -1.92 -3.11
CA ASP A 212 -3.52 -2.37 -2.08
C ASP A 212 -4.48 -3.47 -2.59
N LYS A 213 -5.77 -3.12 -2.77
CA LYS A 213 -6.85 -4.02 -3.23
C LYS A 213 -7.12 -3.96 -4.74
N THR A 214 -6.27 -3.31 -5.50
CA THR A 214 -6.37 -3.23 -6.96
C THR A 214 -5.16 -3.88 -7.60
N TYR A 215 -5.33 -4.41 -8.82
CA TYR A 215 -4.19 -4.87 -9.61
C TYR A 215 -4.44 -4.64 -11.09
N GLN A 216 -3.35 -4.54 -11.83
CA GLN A 216 -3.34 -4.55 -13.29
C GLN A 216 -2.31 -5.57 -13.78
N ARG A 217 -2.64 -6.25 -14.86
CA ARG A 217 -1.74 -7.14 -15.58
C ARG A 217 -1.29 -6.41 -16.84
N LEU A 218 0.00 -6.34 -17.08
CA LEU A 218 0.55 -5.60 -18.21
C LEU A 218 1.85 -6.24 -18.72
N ASN A 219 2.09 -6.05 -20.01
CA ASN A 219 3.38 -6.36 -20.62
C ASN A 219 4.35 -5.22 -20.36
N VAL A 220 5.55 -5.56 -19.97
CA VAL A 220 6.70 -4.64 -19.91
C VAL A 220 7.78 -5.15 -20.84
N TYR A 221 8.41 -4.23 -21.54
CA TYR A 221 9.48 -4.54 -22.48
C TYR A 221 10.82 -4.08 -21.91
N ARG A 222 11.90 -4.59 -22.50
CA ARG A 222 13.25 -4.17 -22.12
C ARG A 222 13.38 -2.65 -22.15
N ASN A 223 14.00 -2.06 -21.11
CA ASN A 223 14.16 -0.61 -20.86
C ASN A 223 12.87 0.12 -20.48
N GLU A 224 11.74 -0.56 -20.35
CA GLU A 224 10.57 0.02 -19.70
C GLU A 224 10.69 -0.14 -18.18
N CYS A 225 10.07 0.78 -17.45
CA CYS A 225 10.16 0.85 -16.00
C CYS A 225 8.78 0.93 -15.37
N ILE A 226 8.68 0.42 -14.14
CA ILE A 226 7.65 0.83 -13.19
C ILE A 226 8.28 1.81 -12.22
N GLU A 227 7.78 3.04 -12.21
CA GLU A 227 8.15 4.08 -11.25
C GLU A 227 7.16 4.08 -10.09
N VAL A 228 7.66 4.18 -8.86
CA VAL A 228 6.85 4.31 -7.63
C VAL A 228 7.35 5.53 -6.86
N SER A 229 6.43 6.39 -6.43
CA SER A 229 6.72 7.58 -5.63
C SER A 229 5.51 7.96 -4.77
N GLU A 230 5.78 8.70 -3.68
CA GLU A 230 4.72 9.35 -2.92
C GLU A 230 4.10 10.48 -3.74
N ILE A 231 2.79 10.65 -3.62
CA ILE A 231 2.06 11.79 -4.20
C ILE A 231 1.50 12.68 -3.09
N PRO A 232 1.22 13.98 -3.38
CA PRO A 232 0.72 14.92 -2.39
C PRO A 232 -0.63 14.55 -1.75
N ASP A 233 -1.36 13.63 -2.37
CA ASP A 233 -2.66 13.14 -1.92
C ASP A 233 -2.50 12.20 -0.70
N ALA A 234 -3.43 12.27 0.24
CA ALA A 234 -3.40 11.45 1.44
C ALA A 234 -4.82 11.22 1.98
N VAL A 235 -4.99 10.11 2.70
CA VAL A 235 -6.21 9.83 3.45
C VAL A 235 -6.00 10.09 4.94
N SER A 236 -6.99 10.68 5.60
CA SER A 236 -7.01 10.85 7.05
C SER A 236 -7.69 9.65 7.71
N ILE A 237 -7.00 8.99 8.64
CA ILE A 237 -7.53 7.88 9.43
C ILE A 237 -7.51 8.30 10.90
N PHE A 238 -8.66 8.25 11.56
CA PHE A 238 -8.82 8.63 12.96
C PHE A 238 -8.81 7.39 13.86
N GLY A 239 -8.05 7.43 14.98
CA GLY A 239 -7.99 6.33 15.94
C GLY A 239 -7.27 5.07 15.42
N LEU A 240 -6.27 5.24 14.54
CA LEU A 240 -5.50 4.12 14.00
C LEU A 240 -4.64 3.44 15.08
N SER A 241 -4.07 4.19 16.01
CA SER A 241 -3.31 3.68 17.18
C SER A 241 -4.17 2.76 18.04
N GLU A 242 -5.38 3.16 18.30
CA GLU A 242 -6.36 2.40 19.07
C GLU A 242 -6.87 1.16 18.31
N PHE A 243 -6.99 1.25 16.99
CA PHE A 243 -7.35 0.12 16.14
C PHE A 243 -6.29 -0.99 16.17
N HIS A 244 -5.00 -0.66 16.31
CA HIS A 244 -3.87 -1.58 16.41
C HIS A 244 -3.49 -1.92 17.84
N CYS A 245 -4.45 -2.10 18.76
CA CYS A 245 -4.18 -2.37 20.17
C CYS A 245 -3.31 -3.62 20.37
N PHE A 246 -2.54 -3.61 21.48
CA PHE A 246 -1.58 -4.65 21.84
C PHE A 246 -2.26 -6.03 22.01
N LYS A 247 -3.38 -6.11 22.73
CA LYS A 247 -4.12 -7.36 22.96
C LYS A 247 -4.63 -8.01 21.67
N CYS A 248 -5.07 -7.22 20.68
CA CYS A 248 -5.43 -7.74 19.35
C CYS A 248 -4.22 -8.32 18.62
N ARG A 249 -3.03 -7.76 18.85
CA ARG A 249 -1.78 -8.25 18.28
C ARG A 249 -1.35 -9.56 18.91
N GLU A 250 -1.39 -9.67 20.25
CA GLU A 250 -1.09 -10.90 20.97
C GLU A 250 -2.02 -12.04 20.57
N LYS A 251 -3.33 -11.83 20.55
CA LYS A 251 -4.31 -12.85 20.14
C LYS A 251 -4.09 -13.38 18.73
N ARG A 252 -3.55 -12.57 17.81
CA ARG A 252 -3.19 -13.03 16.45
C ARG A 252 -1.91 -13.87 16.40
N HIS A 253 -1.04 -13.70 17.37
CA HIS A 253 0.27 -14.37 17.41
C HIS A 253 0.35 -15.46 18.46
N SER A 254 -0.68 -15.65 19.30
CA SER A 254 -0.79 -16.79 20.19
C SER A 254 -1.00 -18.04 19.35
N VAL A 255 0.13 -18.61 18.97
CA VAL A 255 0.21 -19.94 18.38
C VAL A 255 -0.10 -20.94 19.46
N VAL A 256 -1.24 -21.64 19.30
CA VAL A 256 -1.49 -22.95 19.88
C VAL A 256 -1.04 -23.10 21.34
N GLU A 257 -1.81 -22.61 22.30
CA GLU A 257 -1.91 -23.27 23.58
C GLU A 257 -2.99 -24.36 23.46
N ASN A 258 -2.57 -25.61 23.70
CA ASN A 258 -3.44 -26.79 23.81
C ASN A 258 -4.06 -27.39 22.54
N GLY A 259 -3.37 -27.42 21.41
CA GLY A 259 -3.76 -28.25 20.26
C GLY A 259 -4.99 -27.82 19.46
N ASN A 260 -5.60 -26.68 19.79
CA ASN A 260 -6.68 -26.10 19.02
C ASN A 260 -6.15 -24.93 18.17
N VAL A 261 -6.18 -25.12 16.87
CA VAL A 261 -5.97 -24.06 15.88
C VAL A 261 -7.21 -23.16 15.94
N ILE A 262 -7.03 -21.89 16.27
CA ILE A 262 -8.03 -20.85 16.09
C ILE A 262 -7.79 -20.15 14.75
#